data_31d4d558d374bff65cade868dd2bec64
#
_entry.id   31d4d558d374bff65cade868dd2bec64
#
_cell.length_a   1.000
_cell.length_b   1.000
_cell.length_c   1.000
_cell.angle_alpha   90.00
_cell.angle_beta   90.00
_cell.angle_gamma   90.00
#
_symmetry.space_group_name_H-M   'P 1'
#
loop_
_entity.id
_entity.type
_entity.pdbx_description
1 polymer ?
#
loop_
_entity_poly.entity_id
_entity_poly.type
_entity_poly.pdbx_seq_one_letter_code
_entity_poly.pdbx_strand_id
1 'polypeptide(L)'
;GTRVLTDLNLFAKPGQKIAFVGSTGAGKTTITNLINRFYEVDDGEITYDGIDVKHIAKASLRGSLGIVLQDTHLFSGTIAQNIRFGKLDATDEEVRAAAEAACADSFIRRLPRGYYTPVTADGANLSQGQRQLLAIARVAVADPPVLILDEATISIDTRTEKLIERGMDRIMRGRTTFMIAHRLSTVRDADAIMVLEHGRIIERGTHEELLAQHGEYWQLAHGLKELD
;
A
#
# COMPACT_ATOMS: atom_id res chain seq x y z
N GLY A 1 2.02 26.87 11.57
CA GLY A 1 1.30 25.62 11.38
C GLY A 1 1.74 24.58 12.39
N THR A 2 0.85 23.72 12.81
CA THR A 2 1.17 22.65 13.76
C THR A 2 1.99 21.56 13.04
N ARG A 3 3.14 21.17 13.58
CA ARG A 3 3.93 20.06 13.05
C ARG A 3 3.16 18.75 13.23
N VAL A 4 3.02 17.98 12.15
CA VAL A 4 2.39 16.67 12.17
C VAL A 4 3.43 15.57 12.48
N LEU A 5 4.63 15.69 11.89
CA LEU A 5 5.74 14.76 12.09
C LEU A 5 6.96 15.51 12.66
N THR A 6 7.68 14.86 13.57
CA THR A 6 8.87 15.44 14.21
C THR A 6 9.95 14.37 14.38
N ASP A 7 11.18 14.70 13.99
CA ASP A 7 12.38 13.88 14.19
C ASP A 7 12.24 12.45 13.67
N LEU A 8 11.68 12.27 12.48
CA LEU A 8 11.58 10.97 11.84
C LEU A 8 12.90 10.61 11.17
N ASN A 9 13.47 9.49 11.58
CA ASN A 9 14.65 8.89 10.98
C ASN A 9 14.37 7.42 10.71
N LEU A 10 14.33 7.07 9.44
CA LEU A 10 14.15 5.69 9.01
C LEU A 10 14.80 5.46 7.65
N PHE A 11 15.08 4.23 7.36
CA PHE A 11 15.57 3.82 6.04
C PHE A 11 14.99 2.45 5.68
N ALA A 12 14.93 2.18 4.38
CA ALA A 12 14.60 0.87 3.84
C ALA A 12 15.68 0.46 2.85
N LYS A 13 16.18 -0.77 3.00
CA LYS A 13 17.06 -1.39 2.01
C LYS A 13 16.22 -2.00 0.90
N PRO A 14 16.79 -2.18 -0.32
CA PRO A 14 16.07 -2.83 -1.41
C PRO A 14 15.45 -4.16 -0.98
N GLY A 15 14.17 -4.36 -1.31
CA GLY A 15 13.43 -5.57 -1.00
C GLY A 15 12.89 -5.68 0.41
N GLN A 16 13.14 -4.71 1.29
CA GLN A 16 12.61 -4.72 2.65
C GLN A 16 11.16 -4.25 2.71
N LYS A 17 10.43 -4.81 3.68
CA LYS A 17 9.07 -4.45 4.04
C LYS A 17 9.09 -3.70 5.37
N ILE A 18 8.69 -2.44 5.32
CA ILE A 18 8.60 -1.57 6.49
C ILE A 18 7.12 -1.34 6.80
N ALA A 19 6.70 -1.69 7.99
CA ALA A 19 5.32 -1.49 8.43
C ALA A 19 5.24 -0.31 9.41
N PHE A 20 4.22 0.53 9.22
CA PHE A 20 3.88 1.61 10.14
C PHE A 20 2.62 1.22 10.90
N VAL A 21 2.66 1.29 12.20
CA VAL A 21 1.53 1.05 13.10
C VAL A 21 1.38 2.22 14.07
N GLY A 22 0.21 2.37 14.61
CA GLY A 22 -0.10 3.44 15.57
C GLY A 22 -1.56 3.83 15.49
N SER A 23 -2.01 4.62 16.46
CA SER A 23 -3.38 5.11 16.50
C SER A 23 -3.70 6.05 15.35
N THR A 24 -4.99 6.22 15.06
CA THR A 24 -5.48 7.23 14.10
C THR A 24 -4.92 8.61 14.45
N GLY A 25 -4.39 9.30 13.46
CA GLY A 25 -3.77 10.62 13.65
C GLY A 25 -2.33 10.59 14.13
N ALA A 26 -1.70 9.41 14.25
CA ALA A 26 -0.29 9.29 14.65
C ALA A 26 0.71 9.76 13.58
N GLY A 27 0.28 9.99 12.34
CA GLY A 27 1.12 10.48 11.25
C GLY A 27 1.44 9.46 10.17
N LYS A 28 0.84 8.27 10.19
CA LYS A 28 1.11 7.18 9.22
C LYS A 28 0.86 7.63 7.77
N THR A 29 -0.30 8.20 7.50
CA THR A 29 -0.67 8.68 6.15
C THR A 29 0.23 9.84 5.70
N THR A 30 0.64 10.71 6.61
CA THR A 30 1.53 11.83 6.30
C THR A 30 2.88 11.34 5.82
N ILE A 31 3.42 10.26 6.41
CA ILE A 31 4.69 9.67 5.95
C ILE A 31 4.58 9.19 4.50
N THR A 32 3.54 8.47 4.16
CA THR A 32 3.35 7.98 2.79
C THR A 32 3.14 9.11 1.80
N ASN A 33 2.44 10.16 2.20
CA ASN A 33 2.26 11.36 1.37
C ASN A 33 3.59 12.11 1.12
N LEU A 34 4.49 12.12 2.09
CA LEU A 34 5.83 12.71 1.92
C LEU A 34 6.70 11.85 1.00
N ILE A 35 6.64 10.53 1.09
CA ILE A 35 7.36 9.61 0.19
C ILE A 35 6.87 9.81 -1.26
N ASN A 36 5.56 9.98 -1.45
CA ASN A 36 4.95 10.27 -2.76
C ASN A 36 5.19 11.71 -3.22
N ARG A 37 5.76 12.54 -2.37
CA ARG A 37 5.98 13.95 -2.63
C ARG A 37 4.69 14.71 -2.97
N PHE A 38 3.61 14.37 -2.30
CA PHE A 38 2.38 15.18 -2.32
C PHE A 38 2.56 16.47 -1.53
N TYR A 39 3.45 16.43 -0.54
CA TYR A 39 3.90 17.58 0.24
C TYR A 39 5.43 17.61 0.27
N GLU A 40 6.00 18.79 0.40
CA GLU A 40 7.44 18.93 0.63
C GLU A 40 7.74 18.88 2.14
N VAL A 41 8.91 18.38 2.51
CA VAL A 41 9.38 18.44 3.90
C VAL A 41 9.78 19.86 4.25
N ASP A 42 9.40 20.32 5.45
CA ASP A 42 9.76 21.64 5.93
C ASP A 42 11.24 21.68 6.35
N ASP A 43 11.72 20.61 6.95
CA ASP A 43 13.09 20.45 7.41
C ASP A 43 13.51 18.97 7.29
N GLY A 44 14.77 18.74 6.96
CA GLY A 44 15.29 17.41 6.69
C GLY A 44 15.27 17.04 5.21
N GLU A 45 15.52 15.77 4.94
CA GLU A 45 15.56 15.26 3.56
C GLU A 45 14.96 13.86 3.45
N ILE A 46 14.45 13.56 2.28
CA ILE A 46 14.08 12.20 1.86
C ILE A 46 14.95 11.87 0.67
N THR A 47 15.66 10.73 0.74
CA THR A 47 16.50 10.27 -0.37
C THR A 47 15.95 8.99 -0.96
N TYR A 48 16.15 8.84 -2.27
CA TYR A 48 15.84 7.65 -3.05
C TYR A 48 17.11 7.27 -3.80
N ASP A 49 17.66 6.09 -3.50
CA ASP A 49 18.96 5.65 -4.04
C ASP A 49 20.07 6.71 -3.86
N GLY A 50 20.09 7.35 -2.69
CA GLY A 50 21.07 8.37 -2.34
C GLY A 50 20.83 9.76 -2.93
N ILE A 51 19.77 9.95 -3.70
CA ILE A 51 19.43 11.23 -4.32
C ILE A 51 18.25 11.85 -3.54
N ASP A 52 18.40 13.12 -3.13
CA ASP A 52 17.29 13.85 -2.53
C ASP A 52 16.11 13.90 -3.51
N VAL A 53 14.93 13.49 -3.05
CA VAL A 53 13.71 13.44 -3.88
C VAL A 53 13.34 14.79 -4.49
N LYS A 54 13.79 15.90 -3.90
CA LYS A 54 13.62 17.25 -4.46
C LYS A 54 14.35 17.43 -5.79
N HIS A 55 15.41 16.65 -6.03
CA HIS A 55 16.22 16.67 -7.25
C HIS A 55 15.79 15.63 -8.26
N ILE A 56 14.76 14.84 -7.96
CA ILE A 56 14.16 13.87 -8.89
C ILE A 56 12.90 14.48 -9.50
N ALA A 57 12.73 14.37 -10.80
CA ALA A 57 11.49 14.79 -11.45
C ALA A 57 10.29 14.06 -10.83
N LYS A 58 9.23 14.77 -10.48
CA LYS A 58 8.05 14.17 -9.82
C LYS A 58 7.47 13.01 -10.61
N ALA A 59 7.40 13.14 -11.94
CA ALA A 59 6.92 12.07 -12.82
C ALA A 59 7.78 10.81 -12.72
N SER A 60 9.11 10.96 -12.68
CA SER A 60 10.04 9.83 -12.54
C SER A 60 9.94 9.17 -11.16
N LEU A 61 9.86 9.96 -10.10
CA LEU A 61 9.69 9.45 -8.74
C LEU A 61 8.38 8.66 -8.64
N ARG A 62 7.27 9.27 -9.00
CA ARG A 62 5.93 8.64 -8.91
C ARG A 62 5.78 7.45 -9.84
N GLY A 63 6.44 7.46 -10.99
CA GLY A 63 6.46 6.33 -11.92
C GLY A 63 7.19 5.09 -11.36
N SER A 64 8.07 5.27 -10.38
CA SER A 64 8.76 4.18 -9.68
C SER A 64 7.99 3.67 -8.46
N LEU A 65 6.91 4.33 -8.06
CA LEU A 65 6.11 4.01 -6.88
C LEU A 65 4.77 3.40 -7.30
N GLY A 66 4.49 2.20 -6.82
CA GLY A 66 3.16 1.61 -6.89
C GLY A 66 2.38 1.93 -5.62
N ILE A 67 1.14 2.36 -5.75
CA ILE A 67 0.33 2.83 -4.63
C ILE A 67 -0.99 2.08 -4.59
N VAL A 68 -1.29 1.43 -3.47
CA VAL A 68 -2.60 0.86 -3.17
C VAL A 68 -3.12 1.53 -1.91
N LEU A 69 -4.16 2.33 -2.05
CA LEU A 69 -4.80 3.06 -0.95
C LEU A 69 -6.15 2.45 -0.60
N GLN A 70 -6.72 2.87 0.53
CA GLN A 70 -8.06 2.43 0.96
C GLN A 70 -9.14 2.76 -0.07
N ASP A 71 -9.10 3.97 -0.61
CA ASP A 71 -10.04 4.44 -1.62
C ASP A 71 -9.45 4.26 -3.01
N THR A 72 -9.98 3.29 -3.73
CA THR A 72 -9.56 3.02 -5.10
C THR A 72 -10.41 3.81 -6.08
N HIS A 73 -9.76 4.70 -6.83
CA HIS A 73 -10.38 5.41 -7.93
C HIS A 73 -10.32 4.60 -9.22
N LEU A 74 -11.48 4.33 -9.79
CA LEU A 74 -11.63 3.70 -11.09
C LEU A 74 -12.15 4.71 -12.10
N PHE A 75 -11.70 4.57 -13.34
CA PHE A 75 -12.07 5.46 -14.44
C PHE A 75 -13.20 4.85 -15.25
N SER A 76 -13.99 5.69 -15.91
CA SER A 76 -14.95 5.24 -16.90
C SER A 76 -14.23 4.50 -18.03
N GLY A 77 -14.70 3.31 -18.34
CA GLY A 77 -14.08 2.41 -19.30
C GLY A 77 -14.29 0.97 -18.90
N THR A 78 -13.57 0.05 -19.52
CA THR A 78 -13.63 -1.35 -19.19
C THR A 78 -12.73 -1.70 -18.00
N ILE A 79 -12.94 -2.89 -17.41
CA ILE A 79 -12.04 -3.45 -16.40
C ILE A 79 -10.61 -3.54 -16.95
N ALA A 80 -10.43 -4.05 -18.18
CA ALA A 80 -9.12 -4.13 -18.81
C ALA A 80 -8.44 -2.77 -18.94
N GLN A 81 -9.18 -1.73 -19.33
CA GLN A 81 -8.65 -0.37 -19.42
C GLN A 81 -8.22 0.17 -18.05
N ASN A 82 -8.98 -0.12 -17.00
CA ASN A 82 -8.64 0.28 -15.65
C ASN A 82 -7.34 -0.38 -15.16
N ILE A 83 -7.13 -1.66 -15.44
CA ILE A 83 -5.88 -2.37 -15.12
C ILE A 83 -4.74 -1.78 -15.94
N ARG A 84 -4.95 -1.60 -17.26
CA ARG A 84 -3.96 -1.07 -18.19
C ARG A 84 -3.52 0.36 -17.86
N PHE A 85 -4.28 1.07 -17.06
CA PHE A 85 -3.89 2.40 -16.59
C PHE A 85 -2.55 2.39 -15.85
N GLY A 86 -2.15 1.27 -15.24
CA GLY A 86 -0.83 1.10 -14.63
C GLY A 86 0.31 1.01 -15.65
N LYS A 87 0.02 0.58 -16.89
CA LYS A 87 0.96 0.48 -17.99
C LYS A 87 0.18 0.58 -19.31
N LEU A 88 0.12 1.76 -19.89
CA LEU A 88 -0.77 2.06 -21.02
C LEU A 88 -0.51 1.22 -22.25
N ASP A 89 0.72 0.76 -22.47
CA ASP A 89 1.12 -0.10 -23.58
C ASP A 89 1.10 -1.61 -23.23
N ALA A 90 0.49 -1.98 -22.10
CA ALA A 90 0.38 -3.38 -21.72
C ALA A 90 -0.44 -4.18 -22.74
N THR A 91 0.05 -5.38 -23.06
CA THR A 91 -0.68 -6.33 -23.91
C THR A 91 -1.87 -6.92 -23.14
N ASP A 92 -2.80 -7.56 -23.82
CA ASP A 92 -3.92 -8.26 -23.20
C ASP A 92 -3.43 -9.39 -22.29
N GLU A 93 -2.35 -10.08 -22.67
CA GLU A 93 -1.70 -11.12 -21.86
C GLU A 93 -1.11 -10.55 -20.58
N GLU A 94 -0.45 -9.38 -20.66
CA GLU A 94 0.11 -8.69 -19.48
C GLU A 94 -1.00 -8.24 -18.52
N VAL A 95 -2.10 -7.73 -19.04
CA VAL A 95 -3.28 -7.35 -18.24
C VAL A 95 -3.86 -8.56 -17.51
N ARG A 96 -4.02 -9.67 -18.22
CA ARG A 96 -4.52 -10.91 -17.63
C ARG A 96 -3.59 -11.47 -16.57
N ALA A 97 -2.28 -11.51 -16.85
CA ALA A 97 -1.27 -11.96 -15.89
C ALA A 97 -1.27 -11.11 -14.62
N ALA A 98 -1.42 -9.80 -14.76
CA ALA A 98 -1.55 -8.88 -13.62
C ALA A 98 -2.82 -9.14 -12.80
N ALA A 99 -3.94 -9.38 -13.46
CA ALA A 99 -5.19 -9.73 -12.79
C ALA A 99 -5.10 -11.07 -12.04
N GLU A 100 -4.43 -12.05 -12.61
CA GLU A 100 -4.17 -13.35 -11.97
C GLU A 100 -3.27 -13.18 -10.75
N ALA A 101 -2.19 -12.42 -10.86
CA ALA A 101 -1.29 -12.12 -9.74
C ALA A 101 -2.01 -11.41 -8.59
N ALA A 102 -2.92 -10.49 -8.91
CA ALA A 102 -3.73 -9.75 -7.95
C ALA A 102 -4.91 -10.55 -7.38
N CYS A 103 -5.13 -11.78 -7.84
CA CYS A 103 -6.31 -12.59 -7.53
C CYS A 103 -7.64 -11.97 -7.99
N ALA A 104 -7.61 -11.13 -9.01
CA ALA A 104 -8.77 -10.48 -9.59
C ALA A 104 -9.40 -11.28 -10.74
N ASP A 105 -8.62 -12.08 -11.45
CA ASP A 105 -9.05 -12.78 -12.66
C ASP A 105 -10.30 -13.64 -12.44
N SER A 106 -10.40 -14.31 -11.30
CA SER A 106 -11.52 -15.23 -11.04
C SER A 106 -12.88 -14.52 -10.99
N PHE A 107 -12.97 -13.33 -10.38
CA PHE A 107 -14.23 -12.58 -10.40
C PHE A 107 -14.50 -11.93 -11.75
N ILE A 108 -13.46 -11.45 -12.41
CA ILE A 108 -13.59 -10.83 -13.75
C ILE A 108 -14.19 -11.81 -14.74
N ARG A 109 -13.69 -13.05 -14.78
CA ARG A 109 -14.19 -14.07 -15.69
C ARG A 109 -15.63 -14.51 -15.43
N ARG A 110 -16.14 -14.32 -14.22
CA ARG A 110 -17.53 -14.61 -13.88
C ARG A 110 -18.51 -13.52 -14.33
N LEU A 111 -18.01 -12.34 -14.64
CA LEU A 111 -18.85 -11.27 -15.17
C LEU A 111 -19.28 -11.61 -16.59
N PRO A 112 -20.51 -11.25 -17.01
CA PRO A 112 -21.03 -11.60 -18.33
C PRO A 112 -20.13 -11.11 -19.48
N ARG A 113 -19.47 -9.96 -19.32
CA ARG A 113 -18.57 -9.38 -20.32
C ARG A 113 -17.09 -9.50 -19.97
N GLY A 114 -16.76 -10.18 -18.87
CA GLY A 114 -15.37 -10.42 -18.45
C GLY A 114 -14.56 -9.12 -18.37
N TYR A 115 -13.39 -9.12 -18.99
CA TYR A 115 -12.49 -7.96 -19.04
C TYR A 115 -13.07 -6.74 -19.76
N TYR A 116 -14.08 -6.93 -20.61
CA TYR A 116 -14.77 -5.86 -21.31
C TYR A 116 -15.95 -5.29 -20.53
N THR A 117 -16.15 -5.72 -19.29
CA THR A 117 -17.19 -5.20 -18.43
C THR A 117 -16.98 -3.69 -18.22
N PRO A 118 -17.99 -2.85 -18.52
CA PRO A 118 -17.88 -1.41 -18.26
C PRO A 118 -17.82 -1.14 -16.76
N VAL A 119 -16.96 -0.23 -16.37
CA VAL A 119 -16.88 0.32 -15.02
C VAL A 119 -17.69 1.60 -15.00
N THR A 120 -18.73 1.65 -14.19
CA THR A 120 -19.55 2.84 -14.01
C THR A 120 -18.87 3.84 -13.07
N ALA A 121 -19.47 5.00 -12.87
CA ALA A 121 -18.90 6.09 -12.09
C ALA A 121 -18.16 5.59 -10.84
N ASP A 122 -16.85 5.76 -10.83
CA ASP A 122 -15.95 5.39 -9.73
C ASP A 122 -16.04 3.91 -9.28
N GLY A 123 -16.51 3.02 -10.17
CA GLY A 123 -16.66 1.61 -9.86
C GLY A 123 -17.88 1.27 -9.03
N ALA A 124 -18.94 2.09 -9.09
CA ALA A 124 -20.15 1.88 -8.31
C ALA A 124 -20.85 0.53 -8.56
N ASN A 125 -20.64 -0.08 -9.73
CA ASN A 125 -21.15 -1.42 -10.07
C ASN A 125 -20.30 -2.58 -9.55
N LEU A 126 -19.20 -2.29 -8.87
CA LEU A 126 -18.29 -3.28 -8.28
C LEU A 126 -18.33 -3.18 -6.76
N SER A 127 -18.13 -4.30 -6.08
CA SER A 127 -17.95 -4.29 -4.63
C SER A 127 -16.64 -3.60 -4.26
N GLN A 128 -16.52 -3.18 -3.01
CA GLN A 128 -15.30 -2.56 -2.53
C GLN A 128 -14.10 -3.51 -2.60
N GLY A 129 -14.28 -4.78 -2.27
CA GLY A 129 -13.24 -5.79 -2.42
C GLY A 129 -12.81 -5.99 -3.87
N GLN A 130 -13.75 -6.01 -4.81
CA GLN A 130 -13.44 -6.10 -6.23
C GLN A 130 -12.65 -4.88 -6.72
N ARG A 131 -13.03 -3.68 -6.29
CA ARG A 131 -12.26 -2.46 -6.61
C ARG A 131 -10.84 -2.54 -6.06
N GLN A 132 -10.67 -3.03 -4.84
CA GLN A 132 -9.35 -3.22 -4.23
C GLN A 132 -8.49 -4.21 -5.03
N LEU A 133 -9.06 -5.33 -5.46
CA LEU A 133 -8.36 -6.30 -6.32
C LEU A 133 -7.91 -5.67 -7.66
N LEU A 134 -8.73 -4.81 -8.24
CA LEU A 134 -8.36 -4.08 -9.46
C LEU A 134 -7.23 -3.06 -9.22
N ALA A 135 -7.20 -2.42 -8.06
CA ALA A 135 -6.10 -1.53 -7.67
C ALA A 135 -4.78 -2.31 -7.56
N ILE A 136 -4.81 -3.50 -6.98
CA ILE A 136 -3.65 -4.39 -6.89
C ILE A 136 -3.21 -4.82 -8.30
N ALA A 137 -4.13 -5.19 -9.18
CA ALA A 137 -3.84 -5.56 -10.56
C ALA A 137 -3.18 -4.41 -11.35
N ARG A 138 -3.65 -3.19 -11.13
CA ARG A 138 -3.07 -1.98 -11.73
C ARG A 138 -1.61 -1.79 -11.33
N VAL A 139 -1.29 -2.03 -10.07
CA VAL A 139 0.09 -1.99 -9.57
C VAL A 139 0.90 -3.16 -10.13
N ALA A 140 0.33 -4.36 -10.17
CA ALA A 140 1.01 -5.54 -10.71
C ALA A 140 1.45 -5.35 -12.18
N VAL A 141 0.60 -4.76 -13.03
CA VAL A 141 0.94 -4.52 -14.44
C VAL A 141 2.02 -3.45 -14.58
N ALA A 142 2.05 -2.46 -13.70
CA ALA A 142 3.06 -1.42 -13.69
C ALA A 142 4.43 -1.93 -13.26
N ASP A 143 4.48 -2.98 -12.46
CA ASP A 143 5.70 -3.62 -11.94
C ASP A 143 6.71 -2.63 -11.33
N PRO A 144 6.30 -1.82 -10.36
CA PRO A 144 7.17 -0.80 -9.78
C PRO A 144 8.17 -1.40 -8.79
N PRO A 145 9.37 -0.81 -8.63
CA PRO A 145 10.36 -1.30 -7.66
C PRO A 145 9.98 -1.01 -6.20
N VAL A 146 9.15 -0.01 -5.96
CA VAL A 146 8.74 0.41 -4.62
C VAL A 146 7.22 0.43 -4.52
N LEU A 147 6.70 -0.09 -3.41
CA LEU A 147 5.26 -0.10 -3.11
C LEU A 147 4.95 0.74 -1.88
N ILE A 148 3.82 1.43 -1.94
CA ILE A 148 3.19 2.07 -0.81
C ILE A 148 1.79 1.49 -0.68
N LEU A 149 1.53 0.81 0.43
CA LEU A 149 0.28 0.12 0.67
C LEU A 149 -0.40 0.67 1.91
N ASP A 150 -1.66 1.00 1.79
CA ASP A 150 -2.52 1.29 2.95
C ASP A 150 -3.51 0.14 3.10
N GLU A 151 -3.34 -0.66 4.16
CA GLU A 151 -4.19 -1.80 4.44
C GLU A 151 -5.58 -1.32 4.82
N ALA A 152 -6.59 -1.65 4.00
CA ALA A 152 -7.96 -1.26 4.26
C ALA A 152 -8.57 -2.07 5.41
N THR A 153 -9.23 -1.39 6.36
CA THR A 153 -9.99 -2.01 7.45
C THR A 153 -11.48 -2.09 7.18
N ILE A 154 -11.90 -1.74 5.96
CA ILE A 154 -13.31 -1.63 5.61
C ILE A 154 -13.95 -3.02 5.54
N SER A 155 -15.23 -3.06 5.87
CA SER A 155 -16.06 -4.26 5.88
C SER A 155 -16.10 -4.95 4.51
N ILE A 156 -15.22 -5.94 4.34
CA ILE A 156 -15.12 -6.80 3.16
C ILE A 156 -15.43 -8.23 3.63
N ASP A 157 -16.10 -9.03 2.80
CA ASP A 157 -16.35 -10.42 3.12
C ASP A 157 -15.03 -11.22 3.28
N THR A 158 -15.03 -12.20 4.14
CA THR A 158 -13.86 -12.99 4.49
C THR A 158 -13.16 -13.63 3.28
N ARG A 159 -13.93 -14.09 2.31
CA ARG A 159 -13.40 -14.73 1.09
C ARG A 159 -12.62 -13.74 0.25
N THR A 160 -13.18 -12.56 -0.02
CA THR A 160 -12.54 -11.50 -0.78
C THR A 160 -11.34 -10.93 -0.04
N GLU A 161 -11.44 -10.79 1.27
CA GLU A 161 -10.33 -10.37 2.13
C GLU A 161 -9.10 -11.27 1.98
N LYS A 162 -9.29 -12.59 1.96
CA LYS A 162 -8.20 -13.55 1.72
C LYS A 162 -7.58 -13.40 0.33
N LEU A 163 -8.39 -13.10 -0.68
CA LEU A 163 -7.89 -12.83 -2.04
C LEU A 163 -7.06 -11.56 -2.07
N ILE A 164 -7.49 -10.50 -1.39
CA ILE A 164 -6.74 -9.25 -1.26
C ILE A 164 -5.40 -9.50 -0.57
N GLU A 165 -5.39 -10.21 0.55
CA GLU A 165 -4.16 -10.57 1.26
C GLU A 165 -3.19 -11.33 0.35
N ARG A 166 -3.68 -12.30 -0.38
CA ARG A 166 -2.86 -13.10 -1.31
C ARG A 166 -2.31 -12.24 -2.45
N GLY A 167 -3.13 -11.39 -3.03
CA GLY A 167 -2.71 -10.45 -4.08
C GLY A 167 -1.66 -9.48 -3.59
N MET A 168 -1.85 -8.91 -2.40
CA MET A 168 -0.89 -8.03 -1.75
C MET A 168 0.44 -8.74 -1.51
N ASP A 169 0.43 -9.96 -0.97
CA ASP A 169 1.64 -10.74 -0.73
C ASP A 169 2.41 -11.00 -2.02
N ARG A 170 1.72 -11.28 -3.11
CA ARG A 170 2.35 -11.50 -4.42
C ARG A 170 3.04 -10.26 -4.95
N ILE A 171 2.40 -9.09 -4.89
CA ILE A 171 3.00 -7.87 -5.39
C ILE A 171 4.13 -7.35 -4.50
N MET A 172 4.13 -7.69 -3.21
CA MET A 172 5.21 -7.29 -2.29
C MET A 172 6.51 -8.05 -2.50
N ARG A 173 6.48 -9.24 -3.07
CA ARG A 173 7.68 -10.07 -3.24
C ARG A 173 8.75 -9.37 -4.06
N GLY A 174 9.97 -9.28 -3.48
CA GLY A 174 11.13 -8.70 -4.14
C GLY A 174 11.07 -7.18 -4.30
N ARG A 175 10.08 -6.51 -3.73
CA ARG A 175 9.93 -5.06 -3.81
C ARG A 175 10.13 -4.42 -2.46
N THR A 176 10.69 -3.21 -2.47
CA THR A 176 10.73 -2.38 -1.27
C THR A 176 9.33 -1.88 -0.97
N THR A 177 8.81 -2.17 0.22
CA THR A 177 7.42 -1.90 0.57
C THR A 177 7.31 -1.08 1.83
N PHE A 178 6.55 0.02 1.75
CA PHE A 178 6.10 0.79 2.90
C PHE A 178 4.60 0.53 3.09
N MET A 179 4.22 0.04 4.26
CA MET A 179 2.86 -0.37 4.51
C MET A 179 2.30 0.29 5.75
N ILE A 180 1.12 0.91 5.61
CA ILE A 180 0.30 1.30 6.75
C ILE A 180 -0.52 0.09 7.13
N ALA A 181 -0.21 -0.50 8.29
CA ALA A 181 -0.83 -1.74 8.73
C ALA A 181 -1.94 -1.49 9.76
N HIS A 182 -3.05 -2.17 9.57
CA HIS A 182 -4.21 -2.14 10.44
C HIS A 182 -4.46 -3.50 11.11
N ARG A 183 -3.73 -4.55 10.70
CA ARG A 183 -3.84 -5.90 11.25
C ARG A 183 -2.50 -6.46 11.66
N LEU A 184 -2.48 -7.09 12.83
CA LEU A 184 -1.26 -7.68 13.39
C LEU A 184 -0.69 -8.79 12.48
N SER A 185 -1.55 -9.59 11.84
CA SER A 185 -1.11 -10.65 10.93
C SER A 185 -0.23 -10.16 9.79
N THR A 186 -0.49 -8.96 9.29
CA THR A 186 0.27 -8.34 8.20
C THR A 186 1.61 -7.78 8.67
N VAL A 187 1.69 -7.36 9.92
CA VAL A 187 2.88 -6.70 10.50
C VAL A 187 3.95 -7.70 10.90
N ARG A 188 3.56 -8.91 11.29
CA ARG A 188 4.48 -9.94 11.83
C ARG A 188 5.69 -10.21 10.96
N ASP A 189 5.50 -10.26 9.65
CA ASP A 189 6.53 -10.63 8.68
C ASP A 189 7.29 -9.42 8.13
N ALA A 190 7.04 -8.22 8.66
CA ALA A 190 7.78 -7.03 8.25
C ALA A 190 9.24 -7.12 8.73
N ASP A 191 10.15 -6.64 7.89
CA ASP A 191 11.58 -6.56 8.23
C ASP A 191 11.82 -5.55 9.34
N ALA A 192 11.03 -4.48 9.36
CA ALA A 192 11.01 -3.52 10.45
C ALA A 192 9.59 -2.98 10.66
N ILE A 193 9.24 -2.78 11.91
CA ILE A 193 7.99 -2.18 12.34
C ILE A 193 8.34 -0.84 13.00
N MET A 194 7.67 0.22 12.56
CA MET A 194 7.77 1.56 13.13
C MET A 194 6.48 1.88 13.85
N VAL A 195 6.55 2.00 15.16
CA VAL A 195 5.40 2.40 15.98
C VAL A 195 5.39 3.92 16.08
N LEU A 196 4.29 4.52 15.62
CA LEU A 196 4.10 5.96 15.59
C LEU A 196 3.15 6.42 16.68
N GLU A 197 3.50 7.51 17.34
CA GLU A 197 2.64 8.21 18.28
C GLU A 197 2.92 9.71 18.19
N HIS A 198 1.86 10.50 18.01
CA HIS A 198 1.95 11.96 17.93
C HIS A 198 3.02 12.46 16.94
N GLY A 199 3.12 11.83 15.77
CA GLY A 199 4.04 12.22 14.72
C GLY A 199 5.50 11.84 14.95
N ARG A 200 5.77 10.95 15.90
CA ARG A 200 7.12 10.45 16.20
C ARG A 200 7.17 8.93 16.13
N ILE A 201 8.31 8.38 15.75
CA ILE A 201 8.60 6.95 15.90
C ILE A 201 9.03 6.74 17.35
N ILE A 202 8.23 5.99 18.12
CA ILE A 202 8.50 5.71 19.52
C ILE A 202 9.12 4.34 19.76
N GLU A 203 8.90 3.38 18.86
CA GLU A 203 9.51 2.06 18.88
C GLU A 203 9.82 1.63 17.45
N ARG A 204 10.89 0.85 17.30
CA ARG A 204 11.27 0.24 16.00
C ARG A 204 11.94 -1.10 16.25
N GLY A 205 11.68 -2.05 15.37
CA GLY A 205 12.27 -3.38 15.42
C GLY A 205 11.43 -4.41 14.68
N THR A 206 11.81 -5.67 14.80
CA THR A 206 11.02 -6.80 14.32
C THR A 206 9.87 -7.09 15.29
N HIS A 207 8.95 -7.96 14.88
CA HIS A 207 7.85 -8.41 15.72
C HIS A 207 8.36 -8.99 17.07
N GLU A 208 9.35 -9.88 17.02
CA GLU A 208 9.90 -10.50 18.22
C GLU A 208 10.63 -9.50 19.12
N GLU A 209 11.42 -8.61 18.54
CA GLU A 209 12.14 -7.56 19.28
C GLU A 209 11.17 -6.64 20.02
N LEU A 210 10.11 -6.20 19.34
CA LEU A 210 9.12 -5.29 19.93
C LEU A 210 8.24 -5.98 20.99
N LEU A 211 7.90 -7.25 20.80
CA LEU A 211 7.22 -8.02 21.85
C LEU A 211 8.08 -8.14 23.11
N ALA A 212 9.38 -8.38 22.96
CA ALA A 212 10.31 -8.49 24.08
C ALA A 212 10.46 -7.20 24.88
N GLN A 213 10.22 -6.05 24.25
CA GLN A 213 10.30 -4.74 24.92
C GLN A 213 9.12 -4.46 25.85
N HIS A 214 7.99 -5.16 25.70
CA HIS A 214 6.75 -4.96 26.47
C HIS A 214 6.25 -3.50 26.46
N GLY A 215 6.47 -2.81 25.34
CA GLY A 215 6.08 -1.42 25.17
C GLY A 215 4.73 -1.26 24.44
N GLU A 216 4.61 -0.22 23.66
CA GLU A 216 3.39 0.13 22.92
C GLU A 216 2.97 -0.97 21.93
N TYR A 217 3.93 -1.51 21.17
CA TYR A 217 3.66 -2.60 20.24
C TYR A 217 3.12 -3.85 20.94
N TRP A 218 3.67 -4.18 22.10
CA TRP A 218 3.19 -5.31 22.90
C TRP A 218 1.72 -5.12 23.29
N GLN A 219 1.32 -3.90 23.68
CA GLN A 219 -0.07 -3.59 24.01
C GLN A 219 -0.98 -3.73 22.79
N LEU A 220 -0.56 -3.24 21.62
CA LEU A 220 -1.28 -3.40 20.35
C LEU A 220 -1.45 -4.88 20.00
N ALA A 221 -0.39 -5.68 20.15
CA ALA A 221 -0.39 -7.11 19.85
C ALA A 221 -1.31 -7.92 20.75
N HIS A 222 -1.55 -7.47 21.97
CA HIS A 222 -2.43 -8.14 22.94
C HIS A 222 -3.85 -7.55 22.98
N GLY A 223 -4.19 -6.69 22.04
CA GLY A 223 -5.52 -6.10 21.93
C GLY A 223 -5.87 -5.12 23.05
N LEU A 224 -4.87 -4.61 23.76
CA LEU A 224 -5.05 -3.59 24.81
C LEU A 224 -5.17 -2.18 24.20
N LYS A 225 -4.73 -2.02 22.96
CA LYS A 225 -4.90 -0.82 22.13
C LYS A 225 -5.25 -1.23 20.70
N GLU A 226 -5.90 -0.35 19.98
CA GLU A 226 -6.21 -0.55 18.57
C GLU A 226 -5.02 -0.19 17.68
N LEU A 227 -4.89 -0.89 16.54
CA LEU A 227 -3.79 -0.68 15.59
C LEU A 227 -4.02 0.54 14.68
N ASP A 228 -5.23 1.08 14.63
CA ASP A 228 -5.67 2.16 13.75
C ASP A 228 -5.87 3.51 14.45
#